data_57baa28ed7af856e4bc5862b574fbc62
#
_entry.id   57baa28ed7af856e4bc5862b574fbc62
#
_cell.length_a   1.000
_cell.length_b   1.000
_cell.length_c   1.000
_cell.angle_alpha   90.00
_cell.angle_beta   90.00
_cell.angle_gamma   90.00
#
_symmetry.space_group_name_H-M   'P 1'
#
loop_
_entity.id
_entity.type
_entity.pdbx_description
1 polymer ?
#
loop_
_entity_poly.entity_id
_entity_poly.type
_entity_poly.pdbx_seq_one_letter_code
_entity_poly.pdbx_strand_id
1 'polypeptide(L)'
;METATCANTDVAEVGFVGRTLLNAFNALEYGKQQNRQDLVDNANHIFDTYLQNGFSPAGFFNEVVHYNRDFKETRHSIRRQSEGVYAILNYLNYEKQQKRKHPEWEKRIKGMLDSFLKLQNEDGSFPRKFKDDFSIVDASVVARLRQHCLW
;
A
#
# COMPACT_ATOMS: atom_id res chain seq x y z
N MET A 1 -1.93 -16.93 6.14
CA MET A 1 -1.21 -15.68 6.47
C MET A 1 -1.53 -15.37 7.93
N GLU A 2 -0.55 -15.52 8.81
CA GLU A 2 -0.77 -15.20 10.23
C GLU A 2 -0.84 -13.69 10.40
N THR A 3 -1.98 -13.20 10.80
CA THR A 3 -2.15 -11.82 11.26
C THR A 3 -1.66 -11.73 12.69
N ALA A 4 -0.71 -10.85 12.96
CA ALA A 4 -0.34 -10.53 14.32
C ALA A 4 -1.52 -9.85 15.01
N THR A 5 -2.22 -10.60 15.87
CA THR A 5 -3.24 -10.03 16.74
C THR A 5 -2.55 -9.41 17.94
N CYS A 6 -2.67 -8.11 18.13
CA CYS A 6 -2.33 -7.48 19.40
C CYS A 6 -3.36 -7.94 20.44
N ALA A 7 -2.89 -8.50 21.55
CA ALA A 7 -3.74 -8.93 22.64
C ALA A 7 -4.63 -7.76 23.11
N ASN A 8 -5.94 -7.99 23.25
CA ASN A 8 -6.99 -7.06 23.67
C ASN A 8 -7.47 -6.03 22.62
N THR A 9 -7.27 -6.25 21.35
CA THR A 9 -7.83 -5.37 20.32
C THR A 9 -8.60 -6.16 19.27
N ASP A 10 -9.76 -5.68 18.90
CA ASP A 10 -10.53 -6.15 17.74
C ASP A 10 -9.86 -5.71 16.41
N VAL A 11 -8.54 -5.65 16.41
CA VAL A 11 -7.74 -5.05 15.35
C VAL A 11 -6.73 -6.07 14.83
N ALA A 12 -6.74 -6.32 13.54
CA ALA A 12 -5.60 -6.94 12.87
C ALA A 12 -4.74 -5.85 12.24
N GLU A 13 -3.54 -5.69 12.71
CA GLU A 13 -2.49 -5.11 11.88
C GLU A 13 -2.15 -6.12 10.80
N VAL A 14 -2.67 -5.87 9.61
CA VAL A 14 -2.28 -6.64 8.41
C VAL A 14 -0.86 -6.17 8.05
N GLY A 15 0.08 -6.63 8.85
CA GLY A 15 1.52 -6.37 8.85
C GLY A 15 2.04 -5.38 7.83
N PHE A 16 1.97 -4.10 8.11
CA PHE A 16 2.38 -3.02 7.22
C PHE A 16 1.95 -3.28 5.77
N VAL A 17 0.88 -2.68 5.34
CA VAL A 17 0.26 -2.84 4.00
C VAL A 17 1.29 -2.98 2.86
N GLY A 18 2.35 -2.18 2.89
CA GLY A 18 3.42 -2.25 1.91
C GLY A 18 4.18 -3.58 1.93
N ARG A 19 4.45 -4.13 3.10
CA ARG A 19 5.15 -5.42 3.20
C ARG A 19 4.30 -6.59 2.75
N THR A 20 3.00 -6.56 3.07
CA THR A 20 2.06 -7.60 2.60
C THR A 20 2.01 -7.63 1.07
N LEU A 21 1.85 -6.48 0.44
CA LEU A 21 1.81 -6.35 -1.01
C LEU A 21 3.16 -6.67 -1.66
N LEU A 22 4.28 -6.24 -1.06
CA LEU A 22 5.60 -6.57 -1.57
C LEU A 22 5.92 -8.06 -1.46
N ASN A 23 5.52 -8.71 -0.35
CA ASN A 23 5.65 -10.16 -0.20
C ASN A 23 4.79 -10.90 -1.22
N ALA A 24 3.57 -10.42 -1.51
CA ALA A 24 2.73 -10.98 -2.56
C ALA A 24 3.41 -10.86 -3.93
N PHE A 25 4.02 -9.71 -4.25
CA PHE A 25 4.75 -9.53 -5.48
C PHE A 25 5.97 -10.47 -5.58
N ASN A 26 6.76 -10.59 -4.52
CA ASN A 26 7.88 -11.52 -4.48
C ASN A 26 7.43 -12.99 -4.64
N ALA A 27 6.29 -13.35 -4.02
CA ALA A 27 5.72 -14.69 -4.17
C ALA A 27 5.26 -14.97 -5.61
N LEU A 28 4.70 -13.96 -6.28
CA LEU A 28 4.32 -14.05 -7.69
C LEU A 28 5.54 -14.28 -8.59
N GLU A 29 6.59 -13.49 -8.42
CA GLU A 29 7.81 -13.64 -9.22
C GLU A 29 8.49 -14.99 -8.97
N TYR A 30 8.66 -15.37 -7.70
CA TYR A 30 9.21 -16.68 -7.34
C TYR A 30 8.36 -17.83 -7.87
N GLY A 31 7.02 -17.72 -7.71
CA GLY A 31 6.08 -18.74 -8.22
C GLY A 31 6.23 -18.97 -9.72
N LYS A 32 6.42 -17.90 -10.49
CA LYS A 32 6.67 -18.00 -11.93
C LYS A 32 8.00 -18.65 -12.25
N GLN A 33 9.08 -18.26 -11.57
CA GLN A 33 10.40 -18.83 -11.78
C GLN A 33 10.48 -20.31 -11.45
N GLN A 34 9.71 -20.75 -10.46
CA GLN A 34 9.70 -22.14 -9.97
C GLN A 34 8.52 -22.98 -10.49
N ASN A 35 7.71 -22.44 -11.42
CA ASN A 35 6.48 -23.08 -11.92
C ASN A 35 5.48 -23.47 -10.79
N ARG A 36 5.40 -22.64 -9.73
CA ARG A 36 4.51 -22.81 -8.59
C ARG A 36 3.25 -21.94 -8.78
N GLN A 37 2.28 -22.50 -9.54
CA GLN A 37 1.05 -21.78 -9.87
C GLN A 37 0.24 -21.38 -8.63
N ASP A 38 0.29 -22.18 -7.57
CA ASP A 38 -0.35 -21.89 -6.29
C ASP A 38 0.13 -20.56 -5.67
N LEU A 39 1.43 -20.24 -5.79
CA LEU A 39 1.97 -18.96 -5.31
C LEU A 39 1.54 -17.77 -6.20
N VAL A 40 1.46 -18.00 -7.50
CA VAL A 40 1.00 -16.99 -8.46
C VAL A 40 -0.47 -16.65 -8.20
N ASP A 41 -1.32 -17.66 -8.02
CA ASP A 41 -2.76 -17.47 -7.80
C ASP A 41 -3.02 -16.78 -6.45
N ASN A 42 -2.32 -17.17 -5.39
CA ASN A 42 -2.41 -16.53 -4.08
C ASN A 42 -1.96 -15.07 -4.14
N ALA A 43 -0.89 -14.76 -4.85
CA ALA A 43 -0.41 -13.39 -5.00
C ALA A 43 -1.43 -12.53 -5.75
N ASN A 44 -1.96 -13.00 -6.88
CA ASN A 44 -3.00 -12.30 -7.63
C ASN A 44 -4.24 -12.05 -6.76
N HIS A 45 -4.70 -13.04 -6.01
CA HIS A 45 -5.83 -12.88 -5.10
C HIS A 45 -5.59 -11.82 -4.03
N ILE A 46 -4.37 -11.72 -3.49
CA ILE A 46 -4.01 -10.67 -2.52
C ILE A 46 -4.10 -9.29 -3.18
N PHE A 47 -3.55 -9.12 -4.38
CA PHE A 47 -3.63 -7.84 -5.08
C PHE A 47 -5.07 -7.46 -5.43
N ASP A 48 -5.85 -8.37 -5.99
CA ASP A 48 -7.25 -8.12 -6.34
C ASP A 48 -8.07 -7.71 -5.12
N THR A 49 -7.89 -8.40 -3.99
CA THR A 49 -8.58 -8.09 -2.74
C THR A 49 -8.21 -6.71 -2.22
N TYR A 50 -6.91 -6.35 -2.24
CA TYR A 50 -6.45 -5.04 -1.79
C TYR A 50 -6.90 -3.91 -2.71
N LEU A 51 -6.83 -4.11 -4.02
CA LEU A 51 -7.21 -3.09 -4.98
C LEU A 51 -8.72 -2.84 -5.02
N GLN A 52 -9.52 -3.83 -4.63
CA GLN A 52 -10.97 -3.67 -4.50
C GLN A 52 -11.38 -3.06 -3.16
N ASN A 53 -10.79 -3.50 -2.04
CA ASN A 53 -11.31 -3.25 -0.70
C ASN A 53 -10.34 -2.50 0.22
N GLY A 54 -9.09 -2.33 -0.18
CA GLY A 54 -8.01 -1.84 0.68
C GLY A 54 -7.90 -0.31 0.79
N PHE A 55 -8.81 0.45 0.19
CA PHE A 55 -8.73 1.91 0.18
C PHE A 55 -9.72 2.55 1.13
N SER A 56 -9.27 3.57 1.85
CA SER A 56 -10.13 4.48 2.60
C SER A 56 -10.98 5.35 1.64
N PRO A 57 -12.05 5.99 2.12
CA PRO A 57 -12.83 6.94 1.31
C PRO A 57 -11.99 8.10 0.74
N ALA A 58 -10.91 8.48 1.42
CA ALA A 58 -9.98 9.51 0.96
C ALA A 58 -8.98 9.00 -0.09
N GLY A 59 -9.00 7.71 -0.41
CA GLY A 59 -8.16 7.09 -1.43
C GLY A 59 -6.79 6.61 -0.95
N PHE A 60 -6.55 6.59 0.37
CA PHE A 60 -5.34 6.02 0.97
C PHE A 60 -5.55 4.55 1.32
N PHE A 61 -4.47 3.78 1.47
CA PHE A 61 -4.58 2.41 1.95
C PHE A 61 -5.05 2.34 3.39
N ASN A 62 -5.94 1.40 3.68
CA ASN A 62 -6.27 1.01 5.04
C ASN A 62 -5.07 0.26 5.64
N GLU A 63 -4.45 0.82 6.68
CA GLU A 63 -3.28 0.25 7.34
C GLU A 63 -3.66 -0.77 8.41
N VAL A 64 -4.89 -0.70 8.91
CA VAL A 64 -5.42 -1.51 10.00
C VAL A 64 -6.82 -1.99 9.63
N VAL A 65 -7.13 -3.25 9.92
CA VAL A 65 -8.48 -3.82 9.77
C VAL A 65 -9.09 -4.03 11.15
N HIS A 66 -10.28 -3.48 11.36
CA HIS A 66 -11.07 -3.67 12.57
C HIS A 66 -12.17 -4.71 12.30
N TYR A 67 -12.18 -5.80 13.05
CA TYR A 67 -13.10 -6.91 12.81
C TYR A 67 -14.54 -6.66 13.33
N ASN A 68 -14.69 -5.87 14.39
CA ASN A 68 -15.97 -5.73 15.09
C ASN A 68 -16.53 -4.30 15.11
N ARG A 69 -15.99 -3.39 14.29
CA ARG A 69 -16.43 -1.99 14.29
C ARG A 69 -16.43 -1.43 12.88
N ASP A 70 -17.42 -0.62 12.58
CA ASP A 70 -17.41 0.32 11.43
C ASP A 70 -16.37 1.43 11.62
N PHE A 71 -15.20 1.08 12.14
CA PHE A 71 -14.12 2.02 12.36
C PHE A 71 -13.37 2.21 11.04
N LYS A 72 -13.35 3.45 10.58
CA LYS A 72 -12.53 3.86 9.44
C LYS A 72 -11.30 4.54 9.98
N GLU A 73 -10.13 3.98 9.70
CA GLU A 73 -8.90 4.65 10.04
C GLU A 73 -8.74 5.90 9.19
N THR A 74 -8.51 7.03 9.85
CA THR A 74 -8.29 8.33 9.19
C THR A 74 -6.85 8.81 9.34
N ARG A 75 -5.97 7.99 9.92
CA ARG A 75 -4.56 8.31 10.14
C ARG A 75 -3.68 7.40 9.32
N HIS A 76 -2.76 8.00 8.58
CA HIS A 76 -1.89 7.30 7.66
C HIS A 76 -0.42 7.58 7.96
N SER A 77 0.44 6.58 7.72
CA SER A 77 1.88 6.72 7.76
C SER A 77 2.42 6.86 6.36
N ILE A 78 3.12 7.94 6.03
CA ILE A 78 3.69 8.15 4.69
C ILE A 78 4.56 6.96 4.24
N ARG A 79 5.32 6.38 5.17
CA ARG A 79 6.13 5.20 4.90
C ARG A 79 5.30 4.00 4.47
N ARG A 80 4.25 3.67 5.23
CA ARG A 80 3.40 2.51 4.93
C ARG A 80 2.67 2.69 3.60
N GLN A 81 2.17 3.90 3.36
CA GLN A 81 1.48 4.25 2.12
C GLN A 81 2.43 4.17 0.92
N SER A 82 3.64 4.71 1.01
CA SER A 82 4.62 4.68 -0.08
C SER A 82 5.14 3.27 -0.39
N GLU A 83 5.36 2.43 0.63
CA GLU A 83 5.72 1.02 0.44
C GLU A 83 4.61 0.26 -0.30
N GLY A 84 3.33 0.54 0.02
CA GLY A 84 2.17 -0.03 -0.68
C GLY A 84 2.08 0.41 -2.13
N VAL A 85 2.25 1.70 -2.39
CA VAL A 85 2.28 2.25 -3.75
C VAL A 85 3.39 1.60 -4.58
N TYR A 86 4.59 1.47 -4.02
CA TYR A 86 5.71 0.83 -4.69
C TYR A 86 5.39 -0.62 -5.09
N ALA A 87 4.81 -1.40 -4.18
CA ALA A 87 4.44 -2.79 -4.46
C ALA A 87 3.39 -2.90 -5.58
N ILE A 88 2.37 -2.03 -5.56
CA ILE A 88 1.34 -2.02 -6.61
C ILE A 88 1.89 -1.56 -7.94
N LEU A 89 2.77 -0.57 -7.99
CA LEU A 89 3.41 -0.14 -9.24
C LEU A 89 4.21 -1.30 -9.88
N ASN A 90 4.93 -2.08 -9.08
CA ASN A 90 5.61 -3.28 -9.57
C ASN A 90 4.60 -4.29 -10.14
N TYR A 91 3.50 -4.54 -9.44
CA TYR A 91 2.46 -5.45 -9.91
C TYR A 91 1.78 -4.95 -11.19
N LEU A 92 1.43 -3.68 -11.28
CA LEU A 92 0.83 -3.09 -12.48
C LEU A 92 1.78 -3.14 -13.68
N ASN A 93 3.09 -2.92 -13.44
CA ASN A 93 4.09 -3.07 -14.49
C ASN A 93 4.18 -4.52 -14.98
N TYR A 94 4.17 -5.47 -14.06
CA TYR A 94 4.11 -6.89 -14.39
C TYR A 94 2.85 -7.23 -15.21
N GLU A 95 1.67 -6.79 -14.79
CA GLU A 95 0.41 -6.99 -15.49
C GLU A 95 0.43 -6.41 -16.91
N LYS A 96 1.00 -5.21 -17.07
CA LYS A 96 1.20 -4.56 -18.37
C LYS A 96 2.09 -5.40 -19.30
N GLN A 97 3.15 -6.02 -18.78
CA GLN A 97 4.01 -6.94 -19.56
C GLN A 97 3.24 -8.18 -20.00
N GLN A 98 2.25 -8.63 -19.22
CA GLN A 98 1.33 -9.71 -19.57
C GLN A 98 0.17 -9.23 -20.48
N LYS A 99 0.21 -7.98 -20.99
CA LYS A 99 -0.83 -7.34 -21.81
C LYS A 99 -2.18 -7.17 -21.08
N ARG A 100 -2.19 -7.23 -19.75
CA ARG A 100 -3.34 -6.92 -18.90
C ARG A 100 -3.28 -5.45 -18.47
N LYS A 101 -4.43 -4.75 -18.50
CA LYS A 101 -4.52 -3.33 -18.17
C LYS A 101 -5.51 -3.14 -17.02
N HIS A 102 -5.15 -2.27 -16.09
CA HIS A 102 -5.94 -1.95 -14.91
C HIS A 102 -6.10 -0.42 -14.76
N PRO A 103 -6.82 0.26 -15.68
CA PRO A 103 -6.86 1.73 -15.73
C PRO A 103 -7.42 2.36 -14.44
N GLU A 104 -8.39 1.70 -13.79
CA GLU A 104 -8.93 2.19 -12.52
C GLU A 104 -7.91 2.13 -11.37
N TRP A 105 -7.08 1.10 -11.35
CA TRP A 105 -6.03 0.96 -10.35
C TRP A 105 -4.89 1.96 -10.61
N GLU A 106 -4.49 2.14 -11.87
CA GLU A 106 -3.52 3.14 -12.28
C GLU A 106 -3.98 4.54 -11.87
N LYS A 107 -5.26 4.87 -12.10
CA LYS A 107 -5.87 6.14 -11.69
C LYS A 107 -5.84 6.34 -10.17
N ARG A 108 -6.17 5.30 -9.39
CA ARG A 108 -6.13 5.37 -7.92
C ARG A 108 -4.72 5.62 -7.41
N ILE A 109 -3.73 4.87 -7.91
CA ILE A 109 -2.34 5.03 -7.49
C ILE A 109 -1.79 6.40 -7.89
N LYS A 110 -2.13 6.88 -9.10
CA LYS A 110 -1.80 8.25 -9.49
C LYS A 110 -2.39 9.28 -8.52
N GLY A 111 -3.65 9.14 -8.13
CA GLY A 111 -4.29 10.02 -7.15
C GLY A 111 -3.59 10.01 -5.79
N MET A 112 -3.10 8.86 -5.33
CA MET A 112 -2.29 8.78 -4.11
C MET A 112 -0.96 9.50 -4.25
N LEU A 113 -0.25 9.34 -5.37
CA LEU A 113 1.00 10.05 -5.64
C LEU A 113 0.79 11.57 -5.68
N ASP A 114 -0.26 12.02 -6.36
CA ASP A 114 -0.64 13.44 -6.39
C ASP A 114 -0.95 13.97 -4.96
N SER A 115 -1.52 13.13 -4.11
CA SER A 115 -1.78 13.46 -2.70
C SER A 115 -0.49 13.52 -1.87
N PHE A 116 0.49 12.68 -2.14
CA PHE A 116 1.79 12.76 -1.47
C PHE A 116 2.51 14.07 -1.79
N LEU A 117 2.41 14.55 -3.02
CA LEU A 117 3.01 15.85 -3.39
C LEU A 117 2.47 17.02 -2.54
N LYS A 118 1.19 16.95 -2.10
CA LYS A 118 0.61 17.95 -1.19
C LYS A 118 1.16 17.89 0.24
N LEU A 119 1.71 16.74 0.63
CA LEU A 119 2.31 16.50 1.94
C LEU A 119 3.81 16.76 1.96
N GLN A 120 4.42 17.01 0.81
CA GLN A 120 5.85 17.23 0.70
C GLN A 120 6.20 18.63 1.23
N ASN A 121 7.17 18.69 2.15
CA ASN A 121 7.73 19.94 2.65
C ASN A 121 8.63 20.60 1.57
N GLU A 122 8.91 21.88 1.74
CA GLU A 122 9.77 22.65 0.83
C GLU A 122 11.18 22.04 0.66
N ASP A 123 11.70 21.41 1.71
CA ASP A 123 13.01 20.71 1.67
C ASP A 123 12.96 19.31 1.03
N GLY A 124 11.79 18.92 0.49
CA GLY A 124 11.56 17.61 -0.12
C GLY A 124 11.31 16.48 0.87
N SER A 125 11.25 16.74 2.17
CA SER A 125 10.90 15.76 3.19
C SER A 125 9.39 15.56 3.31
N PHE A 126 8.99 14.55 4.08
CA PHE A 126 7.58 14.23 4.33
C PHE A 126 7.31 14.09 5.82
N PRO A 127 6.11 14.48 6.31
CA PRO A 127 5.70 14.23 7.67
C PRO A 127 5.52 12.73 7.89
N ARG A 128 5.74 12.27 9.12
CA ARG A 128 5.63 10.84 9.45
C ARG A 128 4.21 10.33 9.38
N LYS A 129 3.24 11.10 9.89
CA LYS A 129 1.83 10.74 9.93
C LYS A 129 0.93 11.92 9.57
N PHE A 130 -0.12 11.63 8.86
CA PHE A 130 -1.13 12.58 8.40
C PHE A 130 -2.53 11.95 8.47
N LYS A 131 -3.58 12.77 8.29
CA LYS A 131 -4.97 12.33 8.20
C LYS A 131 -5.52 12.44 6.79
N ASP A 132 -6.74 11.92 6.58
CA ASP A 132 -7.48 12.01 5.32
C ASP A 132 -7.62 13.45 4.79
N ASP A 133 -7.70 14.43 5.69
CA ASP A 133 -7.78 15.87 5.37
C ASP A 133 -6.41 16.54 5.18
N PHE A 134 -5.34 15.76 5.11
CA PHE A 134 -3.94 16.20 5.03
C PHE A 134 -3.40 16.91 6.28
N SER A 135 -4.17 17.00 7.36
CA SER A 135 -3.64 17.55 8.61
C SER A 135 -2.53 16.65 9.17
N ILE A 136 -1.46 17.29 9.66
CA ILE A 136 -0.27 16.57 10.15
C ILE A 136 -0.51 16.11 11.59
N VAL A 137 -0.34 14.82 11.84
CA VAL A 137 -0.46 14.19 13.17
C VAL A 137 0.91 14.07 13.84
N ASP A 138 1.93 13.78 13.05
CA ASP A 138 3.31 13.64 13.52
C ASP A 138 4.24 14.26 12.46
N ALA A 139 4.76 15.42 12.80
CA ALA A 139 5.64 16.21 11.95
C ALA A 139 7.10 15.71 11.97
N SER A 140 7.44 14.69 12.79
CA SER A 140 8.78 14.11 12.73
C SER A 140 9.06 13.61 11.31
N VAL A 141 10.20 14.02 10.77
CA VAL A 141 10.54 13.78 9.37
C VAL A 141 10.89 12.31 9.17
N VAL A 142 10.16 11.64 8.31
CA VAL A 142 10.60 10.37 7.72
C VAL A 142 11.47 10.71 6.52
N ALA A 143 12.68 10.17 6.51
CA ALA A 143 13.74 10.43 5.56
C ALA A 143 13.27 10.84 4.16
N ARG A 144 13.99 11.78 3.56
CA ARG A 144 13.88 12.16 2.15
C ARG A 144 13.73 10.89 1.33
N LEU A 145 12.62 10.74 0.62
CA LEU A 145 12.54 9.76 -0.47
C LEU A 145 13.70 10.11 -1.41
N ARG A 146 14.74 9.30 -1.41
CA ARG A 146 15.86 9.53 -2.34
C ARG A 146 15.27 9.52 -3.73
N GLN A 147 15.60 10.53 -4.52
CA GLN A 147 15.16 10.70 -5.92
C GLN A 147 15.53 9.53 -6.84
N HIS A 148 16.08 8.45 -6.31
CA HIS A 148 16.55 7.28 -7.07
C HIS A 148 15.48 6.24 -7.39
N CYS A 149 14.20 6.46 -7.03
CA CYS A 149 13.12 5.50 -7.32
C CYS A 149 12.20 5.93 -8.47
N LEU A 150 12.61 6.89 -9.30
CA LEU A 150 11.78 7.41 -10.40
C LEU A 150 12.37 7.13 -11.79
N TRP A 151 13.03 5.96 -11.99
CA TRP A 151 13.40 5.50 -13.36
C TRP A 151 13.11 4.03 -13.54
#